data_085c251839f2a84858fe8ba49f923d72
#
_entry.id   085c251839f2a84858fe8ba49f923d72
#
_cell.length_a   1.000
_cell.length_b   1.000
_cell.length_c   1.000
_cell.angle_alpha   90.00
_cell.angle_beta   90.00
_cell.angle_gamma   90.00
#
_symmetry.space_group_name_H-M   'P 1'
#
loop_
_entity.id
_entity.type
_entity.pdbx_description
1 polymer ?
#
loop_
_entity_poly.entity_id
_entity_poly.type
_entity_poly.pdbx_seq_one_letter_code
_entity_poly.pdbx_strand_id
1 'polypeptide(L)'
;MRARNPAAALLGVLGVLLVASPWALGLATPLSVATTIEEAMRRGIVIFDETIFERLREIDVVVFDKTGTLTTGQMSVIDADAPADLLAAAAALERRASHPAAEAIAAEFAPVDGVDDSTLPDGGLADESNQEHGGHIQDFSSHSMGVEGVVADTKVLVGHPDLFERRGWTVRNDLLTQVTDARSFGRLPVLVGRDGRAEGLVIVGDEPRERWDDTVTQLSEQGIDIVVLTGDDEDAAEFFSQHPHVDHVFADVPPAGKTATVRRLQADHYVTMVGDGTNDAPALAQADLGISLGSGTAIASDAADLAIVDDDLESVETAFDLARAARRRVRQNTVLALLYNAISIPLAAIGLFNPLLAMAAVVTSSGLLAMNSFRELLDK
;
A
#
# COMPACT_ATOMS: atom_id res chain seq x y z
N MET A 1 21.78 -72.87 -0.62
CA MET A 1 20.53 -72.17 -0.26
C MET A 1 20.56 -71.85 1.22
N ARG A 2 20.92 -70.62 1.62
CA ARG A 2 20.80 -70.20 3.03
C ARG A 2 19.34 -70.08 3.41
N ALA A 3 18.90 -70.90 4.40
CA ALA A 3 17.56 -70.79 4.97
C ALA A 3 17.31 -69.31 5.34
N ARG A 4 16.34 -68.67 4.72
CA ARG A 4 15.95 -67.28 5.05
C ARG A 4 15.41 -67.28 6.48
N ASN A 5 16.15 -66.74 7.41
CA ASN A 5 15.70 -66.56 8.79
C ASN A 5 14.46 -65.63 8.76
N PRO A 6 13.27 -66.12 9.11
CA PRO A 6 12.02 -65.37 9.04
C PRO A 6 12.07 -64.09 9.88
N ALA A 7 12.85 -64.07 10.98
CA ALA A 7 13.09 -62.91 11.79
C ALA A 7 13.87 -61.83 11.03
N ALA A 8 14.89 -62.23 10.24
CA ALA A 8 15.66 -61.29 9.44
C ALA A 8 14.81 -60.68 8.28
N ALA A 9 13.92 -61.49 7.70
CA ALA A 9 12.98 -60.98 6.69
C ALA A 9 11.97 -60.00 7.31
N LEU A 10 11.45 -60.29 8.48
CA LEU A 10 10.52 -59.38 9.21
C LEU A 10 11.20 -58.09 9.59
N LEU A 11 12.43 -58.12 10.08
CA LEU A 11 13.22 -56.92 10.41
C LEU A 11 13.51 -56.08 9.18
N GLY A 12 13.77 -56.70 8.02
CA GLY A 12 13.94 -56.00 6.75
C GLY A 12 12.65 -55.30 6.30
N VAL A 13 11.51 -55.95 6.40
CA VAL A 13 10.20 -55.36 6.07
C VAL A 13 9.91 -54.19 6.99
N LEU A 14 10.13 -54.33 8.31
CA LEU A 14 9.95 -53.25 9.28
C LEU A 14 10.90 -52.07 8.98
N GLY A 15 12.15 -52.33 8.61
CA GLY A 15 13.12 -51.31 8.21
C GLY A 15 12.64 -50.50 6.99
N VAL A 16 12.12 -51.22 5.96
CA VAL A 16 11.56 -50.55 4.76
C VAL A 16 10.33 -49.72 5.11
N LEU A 17 9.40 -50.23 5.91
CA LEU A 17 8.20 -49.51 6.32
C LEU A 17 8.53 -48.25 7.12
N LEU A 18 9.51 -48.30 8.02
CA LEU A 18 9.97 -47.13 8.79
C LEU A 18 10.60 -46.09 7.89
N VAL A 19 11.49 -46.49 6.98
CA VAL A 19 12.20 -45.58 6.08
C VAL A 19 11.28 -44.98 5.02
N ALA A 20 10.36 -45.79 4.48
CA ALA A 20 9.41 -45.33 3.46
C ALA A 20 8.30 -44.44 4.03
N SER A 21 8.26 -44.22 5.34
CA SER A 21 7.28 -43.32 5.96
C SER A 21 7.45 -41.88 5.47
N PRO A 22 6.38 -41.26 4.92
CA PRO A 22 6.47 -39.93 4.25
C PRO A 22 6.51 -38.75 5.23
N TRP A 23 6.92 -38.97 6.48
CA TRP A 23 6.95 -37.91 7.53
C TRP A 23 7.70 -36.66 7.08
N ALA A 24 8.89 -36.82 6.52
CA ALA A 24 9.71 -35.72 6.03
C ALA A 24 9.02 -34.92 4.92
N LEU A 25 8.38 -35.63 3.98
CA LEU A 25 7.65 -35.02 2.89
C LEU A 25 6.37 -34.30 3.39
N GLY A 26 5.65 -34.93 4.34
CA GLY A 26 4.43 -34.36 4.92
C GLY A 26 4.69 -33.10 5.77
N LEU A 27 5.87 -32.95 6.34
CA LEU A 27 6.26 -31.77 7.14
C LEU A 27 6.91 -30.65 6.31
N ALA A 28 7.41 -30.97 5.13
CA ALA A 28 8.19 -30.02 4.31
C ALA A 28 7.42 -28.74 3.94
N THR A 29 6.18 -28.88 3.51
CA THR A 29 5.33 -27.74 3.11
C THR A 29 4.80 -26.97 4.32
N PRO A 30 4.08 -27.59 5.30
CA PRO A 30 3.50 -26.81 6.40
C PRO A 30 4.56 -26.11 7.26
N LEU A 31 5.71 -26.72 7.47
CA LEU A 31 6.78 -26.07 8.23
C LEU A 31 7.37 -24.87 7.47
N SER A 32 7.55 -24.98 6.17
CA SER A 32 8.05 -23.87 5.34
C SER A 32 7.02 -22.73 5.25
N VAL A 33 5.73 -23.04 5.17
CA VAL A 33 4.66 -22.03 5.18
C VAL A 33 4.60 -21.33 6.54
N ALA A 34 4.61 -22.09 7.64
CA ALA A 34 4.55 -21.50 8.99
C ALA A 34 5.74 -20.56 9.27
N THR A 35 6.96 -20.94 8.89
CA THR A 35 8.13 -20.07 9.04
C THR A 35 8.09 -18.84 8.11
N THR A 36 7.44 -18.95 6.94
CA THR A 36 7.26 -17.81 6.05
C THR A 36 6.23 -16.83 6.61
N ILE A 37 5.13 -17.32 7.19
CA ILE A 37 4.13 -16.48 7.86
C ILE A 37 4.79 -15.73 9.04
N GLU A 38 5.58 -16.43 9.84
CA GLU A 38 6.32 -15.79 10.95
C GLU A 38 7.24 -14.68 10.45
N GLU A 39 7.98 -14.90 9.37
CA GLU A 39 8.87 -13.90 8.78
C GLU A 39 8.08 -12.71 8.18
N ALA A 40 6.95 -12.98 7.52
CA ALA A 40 6.04 -11.96 7.02
C ALA A 40 5.52 -11.07 8.16
N MET A 41 5.05 -11.68 9.25
CA MET A 41 4.55 -10.94 10.41
C MET A 41 5.63 -10.06 11.08
N ARG A 42 6.88 -10.51 11.11
CA ARG A 42 8.01 -9.69 11.61
C ARG A 42 8.28 -8.46 10.76
N ARG A 43 7.86 -8.49 9.50
CA ARG A 43 7.98 -7.40 8.51
C ARG A 43 6.69 -6.60 8.34
N GLY A 44 5.76 -6.66 9.31
CA GLY A 44 4.51 -5.93 9.25
C GLY A 44 3.49 -6.46 8.23
N ILE A 45 3.71 -7.68 7.69
CA ILE A 45 2.81 -8.31 6.71
C ILE A 45 1.96 -9.36 7.42
N VAL A 46 0.66 -9.12 7.54
CA VAL A 46 -0.32 -10.04 8.13
C VAL A 46 -1.01 -10.83 7.03
N ILE A 47 -0.95 -12.15 7.14
CA ILE A 47 -1.50 -13.09 6.16
C ILE A 47 -2.75 -13.75 6.75
N PHE A 48 -3.88 -13.65 6.07
CA PHE A 48 -5.16 -14.22 6.51
C PHE A 48 -5.44 -15.61 5.93
N ASP A 49 -4.83 -15.93 4.76
CA ASP A 49 -4.98 -17.22 4.09
C ASP A 49 -3.60 -17.81 3.72
N GLU A 50 -3.29 -19.01 4.23
CA GLU A 50 -2.03 -19.69 3.94
C GLU A 50 -1.83 -20.06 2.45
N THR A 51 -2.89 -20.12 1.67
CA THR A 51 -2.83 -20.40 0.22
C THR A 51 -2.27 -19.26 -0.60
N ILE A 52 -2.09 -18.09 0.02
CA ILE A 52 -1.55 -16.87 -0.63
C ILE A 52 -0.20 -17.13 -1.31
N PHE A 53 0.67 -17.97 -0.74
CA PHE A 53 1.98 -18.28 -1.31
C PHE A 53 1.91 -19.09 -2.61
N GLU A 54 0.80 -19.77 -2.86
CA GLU A 54 0.54 -20.45 -4.13
C GLU A 54 -0.02 -19.46 -5.14
N ARG A 55 -0.96 -18.60 -4.72
CA ARG A 55 -1.61 -17.57 -5.55
C ARG A 55 -0.63 -16.49 -6.00
N LEU A 56 0.18 -15.91 -5.11
CA LEU A 56 1.21 -14.90 -5.45
C LEU A 56 2.16 -15.33 -6.58
N ARG A 57 2.32 -16.63 -6.77
CA ARG A 57 3.17 -17.16 -7.85
C ARG A 57 2.53 -17.06 -9.23
N GLU A 58 1.24 -17.08 -9.30
CA GLU A 58 0.45 -17.13 -10.53
C GLU A 58 0.07 -15.71 -11.00
N ILE A 59 0.31 -14.72 -10.15
CA ILE A 59 0.03 -13.31 -10.44
C ILE A 59 0.93 -12.84 -11.60
N ASP A 60 0.28 -12.27 -12.59
CA ASP A 60 0.90 -11.65 -13.76
C ASP A 60 0.53 -10.16 -13.91
N VAL A 61 -0.49 -9.69 -13.15
CA VAL A 61 -0.89 -8.27 -13.11
C VAL A 61 -1.04 -7.79 -11.68
N VAL A 62 -0.44 -6.66 -11.33
CA VAL A 62 -0.70 -5.93 -10.09
C VAL A 62 -1.41 -4.63 -10.41
N VAL A 63 -2.58 -4.47 -9.83
CA VAL A 63 -3.42 -3.28 -9.95
C VAL A 63 -3.27 -2.47 -8.67
N PHE A 64 -2.74 -1.27 -8.79
CA PHE A 64 -2.65 -0.32 -7.68
C PHE A 64 -3.79 0.69 -7.74
N ASP A 65 -4.48 0.92 -6.63
CA ASP A 65 -5.20 2.17 -6.48
C ASP A 65 -4.22 3.34 -6.40
N LYS A 66 -4.62 4.52 -6.86
CA LYS A 66 -3.76 5.70 -6.76
C LYS A 66 -3.81 6.28 -5.35
N THR A 67 -5.00 6.73 -4.95
CA THR A 67 -5.19 7.58 -3.77
C THR A 67 -5.10 6.78 -2.47
N GLY A 68 -4.17 7.15 -1.60
CA GLY A 68 -3.93 6.43 -0.34
C GLY A 68 -3.12 5.13 -0.51
N THR A 69 -2.76 4.74 -1.75
CA THR A 69 -1.97 3.55 -2.06
C THR A 69 -0.64 3.93 -2.71
N LEU A 70 -0.62 4.37 -3.97
CA LEU A 70 0.60 4.93 -4.58
C LEU A 70 0.92 6.33 -4.07
N THR A 71 -0.07 7.03 -3.56
CA THR A 71 0.05 8.32 -2.90
C THR A 71 -0.23 8.20 -1.41
N THR A 72 0.06 9.24 -0.64
CA THR A 72 -0.15 9.25 0.81
C THR A 72 -1.62 9.29 1.22
N GLY A 73 -2.52 9.66 0.30
CA GLY A 73 -3.94 9.92 0.57
C GLY A 73 -4.18 11.20 1.36
N GLN A 74 -3.13 11.94 1.66
CA GLN A 74 -3.20 13.21 2.37
C GLN A 74 -2.81 14.34 1.45
N MET A 75 -3.64 15.38 1.39
CA MET A 75 -3.26 16.57 0.67
C MET A 75 -2.17 17.33 1.43
N SER A 76 -1.13 17.73 0.73
CA SER A 76 -0.04 18.60 1.20
C SER A 76 0.15 19.79 0.28
N VAL A 77 0.83 20.83 0.78
CA VAL A 77 1.27 21.93 -0.07
C VAL A 77 2.55 21.49 -0.79
N ILE A 78 2.45 21.37 -2.12
CA ILE A 78 3.57 20.96 -2.98
C ILE A 78 4.47 22.13 -3.34
N ASP A 79 3.87 23.30 -3.58
CA ASP A 79 4.58 24.54 -3.94
C ASP A 79 3.72 25.76 -3.58
N ALA A 80 4.38 26.89 -3.30
CA ALA A 80 3.69 28.14 -3.02
C ALA A 80 4.50 29.34 -3.52
N ASP A 81 3.91 30.11 -4.42
CA ASP A 81 4.46 31.37 -4.94
C ASP A 81 3.54 32.53 -4.56
N ALA A 82 3.67 33.00 -3.32
CA ALA A 82 2.92 34.14 -2.79
C ALA A 82 3.68 34.82 -1.64
N PRO A 83 3.39 36.12 -1.34
CA PRO A 83 3.95 36.82 -0.18
C PRO A 83 3.65 36.06 1.13
N ALA A 84 4.65 35.97 2.02
CA ALA A 84 4.53 35.23 3.27
C ALA A 84 3.39 35.70 4.20
N ASP A 85 3.16 37.03 4.24
CA ASP A 85 2.07 37.65 4.98
C ASP A 85 0.70 37.27 4.41
N LEU A 86 0.59 37.12 3.09
CA LEU A 86 -0.65 36.67 2.43
C LEU A 86 -0.87 35.16 2.62
N LEU A 87 0.19 34.33 2.59
CA LEU A 87 0.11 32.90 2.89
C LEU A 87 -0.35 32.65 4.32
N ALA A 88 0.18 33.42 5.29
CA ALA A 88 -0.26 33.34 6.67
C ALA A 88 -1.73 33.78 6.86
N ALA A 89 -2.18 34.82 6.13
CA ALA A 89 -3.57 35.27 6.13
C ALA A 89 -4.49 34.20 5.46
N ALA A 90 -4.04 33.58 4.38
CA ALA A 90 -4.76 32.47 3.74
C ALA A 90 -4.93 31.28 4.69
N ALA A 91 -3.85 30.86 5.36
CA ALA A 91 -3.89 29.79 6.35
C ALA A 91 -4.86 30.10 7.51
N ALA A 92 -4.89 31.35 7.97
CA ALA A 92 -5.82 31.78 9.02
C ALA A 92 -7.29 31.65 8.60
N LEU A 93 -7.61 31.93 7.32
CA LEU A 93 -8.97 31.73 6.78
C LEU A 93 -9.27 30.24 6.57
N GLU A 94 -8.33 29.47 6.02
CA GLU A 94 -8.51 28.05 5.69
C GLU A 94 -8.67 27.17 6.94
N ARG A 95 -8.14 27.56 8.11
CA ARG A 95 -8.44 26.89 9.39
C ARG A 95 -9.91 26.84 9.76
N ARG A 96 -10.74 27.69 9.16
CA ARG A 96 -12.18 27.73 9.37
C ARG A 96 -12.97 26.94 8.32
N ALA A 97 -12.29 26.35 7.36
CA ALA A 97 -12.88 25.50 6.33
C ALA A 97 -12.60 24.02 6.63
N SER A 98 -13.51 23.15 6.21
CA SER A 98 -13.41 21.70 6.40
C SER A 98 -13.19 21.01 5.05
N HIS A 99 -12.12 21.33 4.36
CA HIS A 99 -11.74 20.70 3.08
C HIS A 99 -10.29 20.24 3.18
N PRO A 100 -9.90 19.07 2.64
CA PRO A 100 -8.53 18.56 2.76
C PRO A 100 -7.45 19.54 2.28
N ALA A 101 -7.70 20.28 1.21
CA ALA A 101 -6.77 21.33 0.74
C ALA A 101 -6.65 22.51 1.73
N ALA A 102 -7.73 22.86 2.42
CA ALA A 102 -7.73 23.89 3.44
C ALA A 102 -6.90 23.46 4.66
N GLU A 103 -7.04 22.20 5.07
CA GLU A 103 -6.24 21.62 6.16
C GLU A 103 -4.75 21.62 5.80
N ALA A 104 -4.39 21.25 4.55
CA ALA A 104 -3.02 21.30 4.06
C ALA A 104 -2.41 22.72 4.10
N ILE A 105 -3.14 23.71 3.59
CA ILE A 105 -2.69 25.12 3.60
C ILE A 105 -2.58 25.65 5.04
N ALA A 106 -3.54 25.29 5.90
CA ALA A 106 -3.54 25.70 7.29
C ALA A 106 -2.41 25.08 8.13
N ALA A 107 -1.99 23.85 7.78
CA ALA A 107 -0.90 23.15 8.45
C ALA A 107 0.47 23.67 8.04
N GLU A 108 0.65 24.01 6.75
CA GLU A 108 1.95 24.42 6.20
C GLU A 108 2.35 25.85 6.61
N PHE A 109 1.41 26.80 6.62
CA PHE A 109 1.75 28.20 6.86
C PHE A 109 1.45 28.63 8.30
N ALA A 110 2.45 29.25 8.94
CA ALA A 110 2.30 29.79 10.28
C ALA A 110 1.20 30.89 10.32
N PRO A 111 0.45 31.00 11.44
CA PRO A 111 -0.51 32.07 11.62
C PRO A 111 0.20 33.43 11.58
N VAL A 112 -0.53 34.45 11.13
CA VAL A 112 -0.09 35.85 11.29
C VAL A 112 0.09 36.10 12.77
N ASP A 113 1.24 36.69 13.19
CA ASP A 113 1.50 37.09 14.58
C ASP A 113 0.32 37.91 15.12
N GLY A 114 -0.33 37.42 16.18
CA GLY A 114 -1.52 38.04 16.78
C GLY A 114 -2.88 37.46 16.40
N VAL A 115 -2.96 36.39 15.60
CA VAL A 115 -4.18 35.61 15.42
C VAL A 115 -4.17 34.47 16.45
N ASP A 116 -4.91 34.64 17.54
CA ASP A 116 -5.02 33.64 18.60
C ASP A 116 -6.00 32.53 18.19
N ASP A 117 -5.54 31.27 18.25
CA ASP A 117 -6.29 30.04 17.94
C ASP A 117 -7.31 29.67 19.03
N SER A 118 -7.40 30.46 20.11
CA SER A 118 -8.21 30.12 21.29
C SER A 118 -9.72 30.39 21.14
N THR A 119 -10.22 30.71 19.95
CA THR A 119 -11.65 30.95 19.68
C THR A 119 -12.29 29.93 18.74
N LEU A 120 -11.96 28.65 18.88
CA LEU A 120 -12.81 27.59 18.34
C LEU A 120 -14.07 27.50 19.20
N PRO A 121 -15.30 27.59 18.67
CA PRO A 121 -16.51 27.40 19.44
C PRO A 121 -16.70 25.89 19.70
N ASP A 122 -16.27 25.44 20.86
CA ASP A 122 -16.96 24.33 21.52
C ASP A 122 -18.40 24.82 21.76
N GLY A 123 -19.38 24.08 21.23
CA GLY A 123 -20.81 24.44 21.15
C GLY A 123 -21.47 25.04 22.41
N GLY A 124 -21.04 26.22 22.81
CA GLY A 124 -21.55 26.97 23.95
C GLY A 124 -21.70 28.44 23.58
N LEU A 125 -22.85 28.99 23.97
CA LEU A 125 -23.34 30.35 23.75
C LEU A 125 -22.25 31.41 23.93
N ALA A 126 -22.09 32.29 22.92
CA ALA A 126 -21.17 33.40 22.89
C ALA A 126 -21.37 34.34 24.05
N ASP A 127 -20.32 34.61 24.84
CA ASP A 127 -20.25 35.69 25.78
C ASP A 127 -19.48 36.89 25.16
N GLU A 128 -20.14 38.03 25.01
CA GLU A 128 -19.69 39.20 24.25
C GLU A 128 -18.64 40.08 25.01
N SER A 129 -17.76 39.52 25.82
CA SER A 129 -16.88 40.36 26.66
C SER A 129 -15.39 39.97 26.67
N ASN A 130 -14.75 39.67 25.52
CA ASN A 130 -13.30 39.67 25.48
C ASN A 130 -12.77 40.25 24.16
N GLN A 131 -12.73 41.57 24.08
CA GLN A 131 -11.97 42.32 23.11
C GLN A 131 -10.63 42.64 23.74
N GLU A 132 -9.53 42.00 23.26
CA GLU A 132 -8.22 42.68 23.14
C GLU A 132 -7.17 41.75 22.49
N HIS A 133 -6.62 42.20 21.35
CA HIS A 133 -5.34 41.81 20.73
C HIS A 133 -5.16 40.40 20.13
N GLY A 134 -5.92 40.08 19.12
CA GLY A 134 -5.60 39.07 18.12
C GLY A 134 -6.12 39.54 16.77
N GLY A 135 -5.42 39.36 15.66
CA GLY A 135 -5.86 39.79 14.33
C GLY A 135 -7.24 39.22 14.00
N HIS A 136 -8.29 40.01 14.22
CA HIS A 136 -9.68 39.60 14.06
C HIS A 136 -9.95 39.23 12.60
N ILE A 137 -10.32 37.95 12.35
CA ILE A 137 -10.95 37.60 11.09
C ILE A 137 -12.40 38.08 11.14
N GLN A 138 -12.71 39.02 10.25
CA GLN A 138 -14.07 39.58 10.08
C GLN A 138 -14.64 39.11 8.75
N ASP A 139 -15.97 39.13 8.64
CA ASP A 139 -16.71 38.83 7.40
C ASP A 139 -16.27 37.50 6.72
N PHE A 140 -15.95 36.45 7.52
CA PHE A 140 -15.60 35.15 6.99
C PHE A 140 -16.78 34.54 6.24
N SER A 141 -16.54 34.05 5.03
CA SER A 141 -17.51 33.32 4.21
C SER A 141 -16.84 32.14 3.52
N SER A 142 -17.40 30.96 3.69
CA SER A 142 -16.99 29.75 3.00
C SER A 142 -17.90 29.49 1.79
N HIS A 143 -17.31 29.12 0.66
CA HIS A 143 -17.96 28.82 -0.58
C HIS A 143 -17.50 27.44 -1.08
N SER A 144 -18.23 26.84 -2.01
CA SER A 144 -17.83 25.57 -2.65
C SER A 144 -16.49 25.64 -3.40
N MET A 145 -15.96 26.84 -3.63
CA MET A 145 -14.75 27.08 -4.45
C MET A 145 -13.64 27.81 -3.68
N GLY A 146 -13.79 28.00 -2.37
CA GLY A 146 -12.80 28.67 -1.53
C GLY A 146 -13.40 29.50 -0.41
N VAL A 147 -12.58 30.33 0.22
CA VAL A 147 -12.94 31.14 1.39
C VAL A 147 -12.59 32.62 1.16
N GLU A 148 -13.35 33.49 1.77
CA GLU A 148 -13.04 34.94 1.83
C GLU A 148 -13.27 35.48 3.25
N GLY A 149 -12.56 36.55 3.55
CA GLY A 149 -12.70 37.24 4.83
C GLY A 149 -11.79 38.46 4.90
N VAL A 150 -11.87 39.19 6.01
CA VAL A 150 -10.99 40.32 6.30
C VAL A 150 -10.02 39.89 7.40
N VAL A 151 -8.73 39.91 7.10
CA VAL A 151 -7.64 39.58 8.02
C VAL A 151 -6.77 40.82 8.20
N ALA A 152 -6.60 41.32 9.41
CA ALA A 152 -5.83 42.53 9.70
C ALA A 152 -6.22 43.73 8.79
N ASP A 153 -7.54 43.99 8.70
CA ASP A 153 -8.16 45.04 7.88
C ASP A 153 -7.95 44.91 6.35
N THR A 154 -7.42 43.81 5.87
CA THR A 154 -7.24 43.49 4.47
C THR A 154 -8.23 42.43 3.99
N LYS A 155 -8.94 42.69 2.90
CA LYS A 155 -9.85 41.67 2.32
C LYS A 155 -9.02 40.61 1.60
N VAL A 156 -9.12 39.37 2.04
CA VAL A 156 -8.40 38.20 1.51
C VAL A 156 -9.39 37.24 0.86
N LEU A 157 -9.00 36.69 -0.29
CA LEU A 157 -9.72 35.66 -1.03
C LEU A 157 -8.77 34.51 -1.31
N VAL A 158 -9.20 33.29 -1.01
CA VAL A 158 -8.45 32.05 -1.23
C VAL A 158 -9.35 31.06 -1.95
N GLY A 159 -8.89 30.43 -3.01
CA GLY A 159 -9.67 29.39 -3.67
C GLY A 159 -9.41 29.23 -5.16
N HIS A 160 -10.33 28.53 -5.80
CA HIS A 160 -10.32 28.20 -7.22
C HIS A 160 -10.27 29.47 -8.08
N PRO A 161 -9.57 29.47 -9.25
CA PRO A 161 -9.55 30.61 -10.16
C PRO A 161 -10.91 31.15 -10.55
N ASP A 162 -11.91 30.30 -10.74
CA ASP A 162 -13.29 30.72 -11.08
C ASP A 162 -13.95 31.54 -9.96
N LEU A 163 -13.54 31.36 -8.70
CA LEU A 163 -14.03 32.17 -7.59
C LEU A 163 -13.55 33.62 -7.73
N PHE A 164 -12.28 33.80 -8.11
CA PHE A 164 -11.70 35.12 -8.38
C PHE A 164 -12.43 35.83 -9.53
N GLU A 165 -12.70 35.12 -10.62
CA GLU A 165 -13.48 35.65 -11.75
C GLU A 165 -14.89 36.08 -11.33
N ARG A 166 -15.61 35.21 -10.61
CA ARG A 166 -16.99 35.50 -10.10
C ARG A 166 -17.02 36.70 -9.14
N ARG A 167 -15.95 36.92 -8.38
CA ARG A 167 -15.81 38.06 -7.49
C ARG A 167 -15.33 39.33 -8.21
N GLY A 168 -14.97 39.24 -9.49
CA GLY A 168 -14.43 40.35 -10.28
C GLY A 168 -13.01 40.72 -9.88
N TRP A 169 -12.25 39.78 -9.28
CA TRP A 169 -10.86 40.01 -8.91
C TRP A 169 -9.94 39.79 -10.10
N THR A 170 -8.90 40.58 -10.20
CA THR A 170 -7.92 40.52 -11.30
C THR A 170 -6.94 39.38 -11.05
N VAL A 171 -6.78 38.47 -12.05
CA VAL A 171 -5.75 37.44 -12.06
C VAL A 171 -4.76 37.72 -13.18
N ARG A 172 -3.46 37.70 -12.89
CA ARG A 172 -2.43 37.87 -13.90
C ARG A 172 -2.30 36.65 -14.79
N ASN A 173 -1.91 36.87 -16.06
CA ASN A 173 -1.77 35.79 -17.03
C ASN A 173 -0.70 34.76 -16.66
N ASP A 174 0.37 35.18 -16.01
CA ASP A 174 1.43 34.27 -15.52
C ASP A 174 0.90 33.28 -14.47
N LEU A 175 0.04 33.74 -13.55
CA LEU A 175 -0.64 32.87 -12.60
C LEU A 175 -1.62 31.90 -13.29
N LEU A 176 -2.33 32.35 -14.33
CA LEU A 176 -3.22 31.48 -15.10
C LEU A 176 -2.46 30.38 -15.85
N THR A 177 -1.23 30.67 -16.31
CA THR A 177 -0.37 29.66 -16.92
C THR A 177 0.06 28.64 -15.87
N GLN A 178 0.53 29.08 -14.70
CA GLN A 178 0.90 28.19 -13.60
C GLN A 178 -0.29 27.34 -13.11
N VAL A 179 -1.50 27.90 -13.09
CA VAL A 179 -2.75 27.14 -12.80
C VAL A 179 -2.95 26.02 -13.81
N THR A 180 -2.77 26.31 -15.10
CA THR A 180 -2.93 25.30 -16.17
C THR A 180 -1.87 24.22 -16.04
N ASP A 181 -0.61 24.62 -15.83
CA ASP A 181 0.50 23.69 -15.64
C ASP A 181 0.28 22.78 -14.41
N ALA A 182 -0.15 23.36 -13.28
CA ALA A 182 -0.43 22.57 -12.08
C ALA A 182 -1.53 21.52 -12.30
N ARG A 183 -2.57 21.90 -13.03
CA ARG A 183 -3.68 20.98 -13.37
C ARG A 183 -3.22 19.83 -14.27
N SER A 184 -2.34 20.10 -15.23
CA SER A 184 -1.81 19.04 -16.11
C SER A 184 -0.99 17.98 -15.37
N PHE A 185 -0.57 18.27 -14.13
CA PHE A 185 0.06 17.32 -13.21
C PHE A 185 -0.90 16.75 -12.15
N GLY A 186 -2.21 16.92 -12.33
CA GLY A 186 -3.22 16.45 -11.39
C GLY A 186 -3.20 17.14 -10.03
N ARG A 187 -2.63 18.34 -9.97
CA ARG A 187 -2.52 19.13 -8.74
C ARG A 187 -3.66 20.14 -8.65
N LEU A 188 -4.02 20.51 -7.43
CA LEU A 188 -5.05 21.51 -7.15
C LEU A 188 -4.42 22.89 -6.98
N PRO A 189 -4.54 23.80 -7.96
CA PRO A 189 -4.07 25.17 -7.82
C PRO A 189 -5.08 26.00 -7.03
N VAL A 190 -4.63 26.62 -5.96
CA VAL A 190 -5.40 27.51 -5.08
C VAL A 190 -4.81 28.91 -5.18
N LEU A 191 -5.55 29.85 -5.78
CA LEU A 191 -5.14 31.25 -5.84
C LEU A 191 -5.31 31.90 -4.47
N VAL A 192 -4.36 32.74 -4.12
CA VAL A 192 -4.43 33.62 -2.95
C VAL A 192 -4.33 35.07 -3.40
N GLY A 193 -5.17 35.93 -2.82
CA GLY A 193 -5.20 37.35 -3.21
C GLY A 193 -5.75 38.25 -2.13
N ARG A 194 -5.49 39.53 -2.30
CA ARG A 194 -5.98 40.60 -1.44
C ARG A 194 -6.44 41.82 -2.23
N ASP A 195 -7.40 42.55 -1.68
CA ASP A 195 -7.91 43.80 -2.17
C ASP A 195 -8.24 43.85 -3.67
N GLY A 196 -8.88 42.77 -4.15
CA GLY A 196 -9.36 42.68 -5.53
C GLY A 196 -8.37 42.13 -6.55
N ARG A 197 -7.20 41.60 -6.12
CA ARG A 197 -6.18 41.05 -7.01
C ARG A 197 -5.62 39.73 -6.48
N ALA A 198 -5.48 38.75 -7.35
CA ALA A 198 -4.68 37.54 -7.07
C ALA A 198 -3.19 37.92 -7.09
N GLU A 199 -2.47 37.62 -6.01
CA GLU A 199 -1.06 37.93 -5.85
C GLU A 199 -0.18 36.69 -5.87
N GLY A 200 -0.76 35.50 -5.70
CA GLY A 200 -0.01 34.27 -5.72
C GLY A 200 -0.86 33.03 -5.88
N LEU A 201 -0.17 31.91 -5.85
CA LEU A 201 -0.69 30.58 -6.05
C LEU A 201 -0.12 29.63 -4.97
N VAL A 202 -0.97 28.77 -4.45
CA VAL A 202 -0.57 27.61 -3.65
C VAL A 202 -0.99 26.37 -4.43
N ILE A 203 -0.05 25.44 -4.65
CA ILE A 203 -0.31 24.19 -5.32
C ILE A 203 -0.44 23.10 -4.25
N VAL A 204 -1.61 22.49 -4.18
CA VAL A 204 -1.93 21.42 -3.24
C VAL A 204 -2.13 20.13 -4.01
N GLY A 205 -1.70 19.02 -3.45
CA GLY A 205 -1.88 17.72 -4.08
C GLY A 205 -1.63 16.57 -3.12
N ASP A 206 -2.00 15.41 -3.58
CA ASP A 206 -1.69 14.15 -2.91
C ASP A 206 -0.36 13.64 -3.47
N GLU A 207 0.67 13.62 -2.61
CA GLU A 207 2.02 13.29 -3.03
C GLU A 207 2.19 11.79 -3.25
N PRO A 208 2.87 11.37 -4.34
CA PRO A 208 3.31 10.00 -4.48
C PRO A 208 4.18 9.58 -3.28
N ARG A 209 4.02 8.35 -2.82
CA ARG A 209 4.85 7.81 -1.75
C ARG A 209 6.31 7.75 -2.19
N GLU A 210 7.24 7.94 -1.27
CA GLU A 210 8.67 8.05 -1.55
C GLU A 210 9.22 6.85 -2.35
N ARG A 211 8.67 5.66 -2.15
CA ARG A 211 9.18 4.41 -2.75
C ARG A 211 8.28 3.79 -3.81
N TRP A 212 7.29 4.54 -4.31
CA TRP A 212 6.35 4.01 -5.31
C TRP A 212 7.06 3.62 -6.62
N ASP A 213 8.02 4.43 -7.07
CA ASP A 213 8.81 4.23 -8.28
C ASP A 213 9.65 2.94 -8.19
N ASP A 214 10.37 2.78 -7.08
CA ASP A 214 11.16 1.58 -6.80
C ASP A 214 10.28 0.31 -6.80
N THR A 215 9.14 0.34 -6.11
CA THR A 215 8.22 -0.80 -5.99
C THR A 215 7.66 -1.20 -7.36
N VAL A 216 7.17 -0.23 -8.14
CA VAL A 216 6.63 -0.46 -9.48
C VAL A 216 7.72 -1.03 -10.41
N THR A 217 8.92 -0.44 -10.39
CA THR A 217 10.06 -0.90 -11.18
C THR A 217 10.42 -2.34 -10.84
N GLN A 218 10.56 -2.67 -9.58
CA GLN A 218 10.99 -4.00 -9.14
C GLN A 218 9.94 -5.08 -9.44
N LEU A 219 8.65 -4.79 -9.32
CA LEU A 219 7.59 -5.71 -9.70
C LEU A 219 7.57 -5.93 -11.23
N SER A 220 7.71 -4.87 -12.03
CA SER A 220 7.79 -4.96 -13.48
C SER A 220 9.02 -5.75 -13.95
N GLU A 221 10.20 -5.57 -13.35
CA GLU A 221 11.40 -6.36 -13.62
C GLU A 221 11.23 -7.85 -13.31
N GLN A 222 10.27 -8.19 -12.45
CA GLN A 222 9.90 -9.57 -12.16
C GLN A 222 8.95 -10.18 -13.20
N GLY A 223 8.56 -9.39 -14.22
CA GLY A 223 7.66 -9.79 -15.29
C GLY A 223 6.19 -9.67 -14.94
N ILE A 224 5.85 -8.77 -14.03
CA ILE A 224 4.48 -8.47 -13.60
C ILE A 224 4.05 -7.17 -14.28
N ASP A 225 2.91 -7.19 -14.96
CA ASP A 225 2.32 -5.99 -15.56
C ASP A 225 1.72 -5.08 -14.48
N ILE A 226 2.00 -3.79 -14.56
CA ILE A 226 1.56 -2.80 -13.59
C ILE A 226 0.42 -1.97 -14.14
N VAL A 227 -0.68 -1.97 -13.41
CA VAL A 227 -1.89 -1.21 -13.73
C VAL A 227 -2.20 -0.23 -12.60
N VAL A 228 -2.55 1.01 -12.94
CA VAL A 228 -3.00 2.01 -11.96
C VAL A 228 -4.47 2.31 -12.19
N LEU A 229 -5.27 2.32 -11.12
CA LEU A 229 -6.66 2.76 -11.11
C LEU A 229 -6.79 4.08 -10.36
N THR A 230 -7.50 5.05 -10.96
CA THR A 230 -7.81 6.31 -10.28
C THR A 230 -9.21 6.80 -10.64
N GLY A 231 -9.86 7.45 -9.67
CA GLY A 231 -11.10 8.19 -9.91
C GLY A 231 -10.87 9.60 -10.43
N ASP A 232 -9.61 10.02 -10.57
CA ASP A 232 -9.25 11.31 -11.13
C ASP A 232 -9.34 11.29 -12.66
N ASP A 233 -9.34 12.48 -13.27
CA ASP A 233 -9.35 12.64 -14.72
C ASP A 233 -8.03 12.18 -15.39
N GLU A 234 -8.04 12.13 -16.73
CA GLU A 234 -6.88 11.71 -17.52
C GLU A 234 -5.65 12.61 -17.29
N ASP A 235 -5.85 13.91 -17.10
CA ASP A 235 -4.75 14.86 -16.88
C ASP A 235 -4.04 14.57 -15.53
N ALA A 236 -4.80 14.29 -14.48
CA ALA A 236 -4.27 13.90 -13.18
C ALA A 236 -3.59 12.50 -13.17
N ALA A 237 -3.98 11.65 -14.11
CA ALA A 237 -3.41 10.32 -14.29
C ALA A 237 -2.11 10.32 -15.13
N GLU A 238 -1.82 11.40 -15.85
CA GLU A 238 -0.70 11.50 -16.80
C GLU A 238 0.65 11.24 -16.14
N PHE A 239 0.85 11.72 -14.91
CA PHE A 239 2.07 11.49 -14.15
C PHE A 239 2.44 10.00 -14.03
N PHE A 240 1.47 9.14 -13.71
CA PHE A 240 1.70 7.71 -13.61
C PHE A 240 1.82 7.03 -14.98
N SER A 241 1.08 7.52 -15.98
CA SER A 241 1.11 6.98 -17.34
C SER A 241 2.45 7.21 -18.08
N GLN A 242 3.20 8.24 -17.68
CA GLN A 242 4.55 8.52 -18.23
C GLN A 242 5.63 7.62 -17.63
N HIS A 243 5.33 6.88 -16.56
CA HIS A 243 6.32 5.99 -15.94
C HIS A 243 6.59 4.77 -16.84
N PRO A 244 7.88 4.43 -17.14
CA PRO A 244 8.23 3.40 -18.10
C PRO A 244 7.81 1.98 -17.70
N HIS A 245 7.53 1.74 -16.43
CA HIS A 245 7.14 0.46 -15.86
C HIS A 245 5.66 0.39 -15.46
N VAL A 246 4.84 1.37 -15.86
CA VAL A 246 3.38 1.32 -15.73
C VAL A 246 2.80 1.00 -17.10
N ASP A 247 2.16 -0.17 -17.23
CA ASP A 247 1.66 -0.66 -18.50
C ASP A 247 0.34 -0.02 -18.90
N HIS A 248 -0.55 0.22 -17.90
CA HIS A 248 -1.84 0.84 -18.12
C HIS A 248 -2.28 1.72 -16.95
N VAL A 249 -2.92 2.85 -17.27
CA VAL A 249 -3.62 3.69 -16.31
C VAL A 249 -5.08 3.80 -16.71
N PHE A 250 -6.00 3.49 -15.81
CA PHE A 250 -7.44 3.71 -15.99
C PHE A 250 -7.85 4.90 -15.13
N ALA A 251 -8.16 6.03 -15.79
CA ALA A 251 -8.67 7.25 -15.19
C ALA A 251 -10.20 7.29 -15.16
N ASP A 252 -10.78 8.25 -14.45
CA ASP A 252 -12.24 8.43 -14.30
C ASP A 252 -12.98 7.17 -13.83
N VAL A 253 -12.32 6.29 -13.04
CA VAL A 253 -12.92 5.06 -12.56
C VAL A 253 -13.63 5.30 -11.23
N PRO A 254 -14.97 5.34 -11.20
CA PRO A 254 -15.70 5.48 -9.95
C PRO A 254 -15.50 4.23 -9.06
N PRO A 255 -15.72 4.31 -7.74
CA PRO A 255 -15.49 3.18 -6.82
C PRO A 255 -16.15 1.87 -7.26
N ALA A 256 -17.39 1.91 -7.76
CA ALA A 256 -18.06 0.73 -8.31
C ALA A 256 -17.41 0.21 -9.61
N GLY A 257 -16.75 1.07 -10.37
CA GLY A 257 -16.01 0.75 -11.59
C GLY A 257 -14.72 -0.01 -11.33
N LYS A 258 -14.05 0.22 -10.20
CA LYS A 258 -12.81 -0.48 -9.84
C LYS A 258 -12.99 -1.99 -9.84
N THR A 259 -14.05 -2.48 -9.18
CA THR A 259 -14.40 -3.92 -9.16
C THR A 259 -14.66 -4.48 -10.57
N ALA A 260 -15.32 -3.70 -11.44
CA ALA A 260 -15.59 -4.14 -12.81
C ALA A 260 -14.30 -4.20 -13.65
N THR A 261 -13.36 -3.28 -13.43
CA THR A 261 -12.05 -3.27 -14.10
C THR A 261 -11.21 -4.46 -13.67
N VAL A 262 -11.11 -4.74 -12.36
CA VAL A 262 -10.43 -5.94 -11.84
C VAL A 262 -11.01 -7.20 -12.47
N ARG A 263 -12.35 -7.36 -12.46
CA ARG A 263 -13.03 -8.52 -13.07
C ARG A 263 -12.74 -8.66 -14.57
N ARG A 264 -12.59 -7.54 -15.29
CA ARG A 264 -12.26 -7.56 -16.71
C ARG A 264 -10.83 -8.04 -16.96
N LEU A 265 -9.87 -7.62 -16.13
CA LEU A 265 -8.50 -8.09 -16.20
C LEU A 265 -8.37 -9.57 -15.87
N GLN A 266 -9.17 -10.08 -14.93
CA GLN A 266 -9.22 -11.51 -14.56
C GLN A 266 -9.71 -12.44 -15.69
N ALA A 267 -10.22 -11.91 -16.80
CA ALA A 267 -10.61 -12.74 -17.94
C ALA A 267 -9.40 -13.44 -18.60
N ASP A 268 -8.23 -12.80 -18.54
CA ASP A 268 -7.01 -13.26 -19.22
C ASP A 268 -5.80 -13.34 -18.27
N HIS A 269 -5.90 -12.81 -17.04
CA HIS A 269 -4.80 -12.64 -16.09
C HIS A 269 -5.16 -13.08 -14.68
N TYR A 270 -4.14 -13.45 -13.90
CA TYR A 270 -4.21 -13.53 -12.45
C TYR A 270 -3.86 -12.17 -11.84
N VAL A 271 -4.81 -11.58 -11.14
CA VAL A 271 -4.78 -10.18 -10.73
C VAL A 271 -4.63 -10.04 -9.22
N THR A 272 -3.61 -9.28 -8.81
CA THR A 272 -3.55 -8.72 -7.44
C THR A 272 -4.13 -7.30 -7.46
N MET A 273 -4.99 -6.97 -6.51
CA MET A 273 -5.40 -5.59 -6.22
C MET A 273 -4.72 -5.11 -4.95
N VAL A 274 -4.09 -3.94 -5.02
CA VAL A 274 -3.49 -3.24 -3.87
C VAL A 274 -4.24 -1.94 -3.64
N GLY A 275 -4.74 -1.72 -2.43
CA GLY A 275 -5.55 -0.56 -2.08
C GLY A 275 -5.53 -0.25 -0.58
N ASP A 276 -6.05 0.93 -0.19
CA ASP A 276 -6.16 1.36 1.21
C ASP A 276 -7.28 0.64 2.00
N GLY A 277 -8.11 -0.11 1.30
CA GLY A 277 -9.20 -0.92 1.86
C GLY A 277 -10.45 -0.14 2.27
N THR A 278 -10.46 1.17 2.26
CA THR A 278 -11.63 1.96 2.67
C THR A 278 -12.67 2.02 1.54
N ASN A 279 -12.24 2.41 0.35
CA ASN A 279 -13.08 2.51 -0.84
C ASN A 279 -12.91 1.31 -1.77
N ASP A 280 -11.82 0.56 -1.61
CA ASP A 280 -11.39 -0.50 -2.52
C ASP A 280 -11.76 -1.90 -2.04
N ALA A 281 -12.38 -2.04 -0.85
CA ALA A 281 -12.76 -3.34 -0.29
C ALA A 281 -13.49 -4.27 -1.30
N PRO A 282 -14.47 -3.80 -2.11
CA PRO A 282 -15.09 -4.65 -3.12
C PRO A 282 -14.14 -5.06 -4.26
N ALA A 283 -13.14 -4.25 -4.60
CA ALA A 283 -12.15 -4.56 -5.63
C ALA A 283 -11.08 -5.50 -5.10
N LEU A 284 -10.65 -5.33 -3.84
CA LEU A 284 -9.75 -6.25 -3.13
C LEU A 284 -10.35 -7.65 -3.05
N ALA A 285 -11.62 -7.76 -2.60
CA ALA A 285 -12.33 -9.03 -2.52
C ALA A 285 -12.62 -9.68 -3.89
N GLN A 286 -12.66 -8.88 -4.98
CA GLN A 286 -12.86 -9.38 -6.34
C GLN A 286 -11.59 -9.98 -6.93
N ALA A 287 -10.41 -9.42 -6.62
CA ALA A 287 -9.13 -9.84 -7.17
C ALA A 287 -8.81 -11.32 -6.83
N ASP A 288 -7.88 -11.94 -7.57
CA ASP A 288 -7.36 -13.26 -7.21
C ASP A 288 -6.54 -13.19 -5.93
N LEU A 289 -5.99 -12.00 -5.63
CA LEU A 289 -5.32 -11.67 -4.39
C LEU A 289 -5.58 -10.21 -4.03
N GLY A 290 -6.15 -9.95 -2.86
CA GLY A 290 -6.32 -8.63 -2.29
C GLY A 290 -5.22 -8.29 -1.29
N ILE A 291 -4.55 -7.16 -1.46
CA ILE A 291 -3.55 -6.61 -0.52
C ILE A 291 -4.05 -5.27 -0.01
N SER A 292 -4.30 -5.16 1.29
CA SER A 292 -4.60 -3.87 1.92
C SER A 292 -3.33 -3.22 2.44
N LEU A 293 -3.16 -1.92 2.16
CA LEU A 293 -2.05 -1.09 2.63
C LEU A 293 -2.51 -0.20 3.79
N GLY A 294 -1.68 -0.10 4.84
CA GLY A 294 -1.95 0.69 6.03
C GLY A 294 -2.77 -0.04 7.08
N SER A 295 -2.90 0.58 8.27
CA SER A 295 -3.70 0.10 9.40
C SER A 295 -5.21 0.21 9.13
N GLY A 296 -5.61 -0.06 7.90
CA GLY A 296 -6.97 0.09 7.38
C GLY A 296 -8.04 -0.46 8.31
N THR A 297 -9.23 0.05 8.14
CA THR A 297 -10.42 -0.32 8.91
C THR A 297 -10.60 -1.85 8.97
N ALA A 298 -11.33 -2.36 9.98
CA ALA A 298 -11.68 -3.78 10.07
C ALA A 298 -12.30 -4.33 8.76
N ILE A 299 -12.93 -3.45 7.96
CA ILE A 299 -13.53 -3.79 6.65
C ILE A 299 -12.45 -4.13 5.62
N ALA A 300 -11.31 -3.43 5.62
CA ALA A 300 -10.18 -3.74 4.74
C ALA A 300 -9.59 -5.11 5.03
N SER A 301 -9.44 -5.45 6.32
CA SER A 301 -8.93 -6.74 6.76
C SER A 301 -9.88 -7.91 6.39
N ASP A 302 -11.20 -7.66 6.34
CA ASP A 302 -12.18 -8.68 5.94
C ASP A 302 -12.24 -8.88 4.41
N ALA A 303 -11.78 -7.91 3.62
CA ALA A 303 -11.83 -7.95 2.16
C ALA A 303 -10.49 -8.37 1.52
N ALA A 304 -9.38 -8.24 2.24
CA ALA A 304 -8.06 -8.55 1.75
C ALA A 304 -7.58 -9.94 2.22
N ASP A 305 -6.75 -10.58 1.40
CA ASP A 305 -6.07 -11.83 1.75
C ASP A 305 -4.79 -11.56 2.57
N LEU A 306 -4.22 -10.37 2.42
CA LEU A 306 -2.99 -9.91 3.08
C LEU A 306 -3.14 -8.43 3.46
N ALA A 307 -2.65 -8.07 4.65
CA ALA A 307 -2.58 -6.68 5.09
C ALA A 307 -1.14 -6.28 5.41
N ILE A 308 -0.75 -5.11 4.93
CA ILE A 308 0.52 -4.46 5.23
C ILE A 308 0.24 -3.39 6.29
N VAL A 309 0.76 -3.59 7.50
CA VAL A 309 0.43 -2.77 8.68
C VAL A 309 1.19 -1.44 8.69
N ASP A 310 2.45 -1.46 8.29
CA ASP A 310 3.38 -0.32 8.41
C ASP A 310 3.17 0.74 7.31
N ASP A 311 2.13 0.60 6.49
CA ASP A 311 1.79 1.54 5.41
C ASP A 311 2.94 1.79 4.42
N ASP A 312 3.84 0.80 4.28
CA ASP A 312 5.02 0.83 3.42
C ASP A 312 4.78 0.03 2.12
N LEU A 313 4.85 0.74 1.00
CA LEU A 313 4.62 0.15 -0.31
C LEU A 313 5.69 -0.91 -0.69
N GLU A 314 6.93 -0.80 -0.18
CA GLU A 314 7.98 -1.81 -0.35
C GLU A 314 7.57 -3.17 0.21
N SER A 315 6.69 -3.20 1.20
CA SER A 315 6.17 -4.44 1.75
C SER A 315 5.32 -5.24 0.77
N VAL A 316 4.78 -4.62 -0.29
CA VAL A 316 4.11 -5.34 -1.40
C VAL A 316 5.14 -6.21 -2.13
N GLU A 317 6.28 -5.63 -2.52
CA GLU A 317 7.37 -6.38 -3.15
C GLU A 317 7.91 -7.47 -2.21
N THR A 318 8.11 -7.13 -0.94
CA THR A 318 8.54 -8.08 0.09
C THR A 318 7.60 -9.30 0.18
N ALA A 319 6.28 -9.12 0.03
CA ALA A 319 5.32 -10.23 0.02
C ALA A 319 5.57 -11.17 -1.16
N PHE A 320 5.81 -10.63 -2.37
CA PHE A 320 6.17 -11.43 -3.55
C PHE A 320 7.50 -12.17 -3.37
N ASP A 321 8.50 -11.50 -2.77
CA ASP A 321 9.80 -12.10 -2.49
C ASP A 321 9.70 -13.26 -1.48
N LEU A 322 8.94 -13.06 -0.40
CA LEU A 322 8.68 -14.10 0.59
C LEU A 322 7.97 -15.31 -0.04
N ALA A 323 6.99 -15.10 -0.91
CA ALA A 323 6.30 -16.18 -1.61
C ALA A 323 7.26 -16.98 -2.49
N ARG A 324 8.16 -16.30 -3.23
CA ARG A 324 9.19 -16.96 -4.04
C ARG A 324 10.21 -17.73 -3.20
N ALA A 325 10.64 -17.14 -2.08
CA ALA A 325 11.58 -17.76 -1.15
C ALA A 325 10.94 -18.99 -0.48
N ALA A 326 9.68 -18.90 -0.05
CA ALA A 326 8.91 -20.02 0.51
C ALA A 326 8.85 -21.19 -0.46
N ARG A 327 8.48 -20.93 -1.72
CA ARG A 327 8.44 -21.96 -2.76
C ARG A 327 9.80 -22.60 -3.00
N ARG A 328 10.87 -21.80 -3.08
CA ARG A 328 12.23 -22.31 -3.23
C ARG A 328 12.57 -23.27 -2.08
N ARG A 329 12.19 -22.91 -0.87
CA ARG A 329 12.39 -23.73 0.32
C ARG A 329 11.58 -25.02 0.30
N VAL A 330 10.28 -24.95 -0.01
CA VAL A 330 9.43 -26.14 -0.18
C VAL A 330 10.04 -27.09 -1.22
N ARG A 331 10.48 -26.57 -2.36
CA ARG A 331 11.15 -27.37 -3.40
C ARG A 331 12.45 -28.02 -2.90
N GLN A 332 13.30 -27.26 -2.19
CA GLN A 332 14.53 -27.80 -1.59
C GLN A 332 14.23 -28.93 -0.62
N ASN A 333 13.27 -28.73 0.29
CA ASN A 333 12.85 -29.72 1.27
C ASN A 333 12.27 -30.97 0.59
N THR A 334 11.45 -30.80 -0.43
CA THR A 334 10.91 -31.91 -1.23
C THR A 334 12.03 -32.71 -1.90
N VAL A 335 13.00 -32.04 -2.52
CA VAL A 335 14.15 -32.72 -3.14
C VAL A 335 14.98 -33.46 -2.11
N LEU A 336 15.25 -32.86 -0.95
CA LEU A 336 15.98 -33.52 0.16
C LEU A 336 15.23 -34.78 0.66
N ALA A 337 13.91 -34.69 0.83
CA ALA A 337 13.08 -35.84 1.25
C ALA A 337 13.08 -36.95 0.19
N LEU A 338 12.97 -36.60 -1.09
CA LEU A 338 13.02 -37.58 -2.20
C LEU A 338 14.39 -38.25 -2.29
N LEU A 339 15.48 -37.51 -2.17
CA LEU A 339 16.85 -38.03 -2.16
C LEU A 339 17.07 -38.99 -0.98
N TYR A 340 16.60 -38.59 0.20
CA TYR A 340 16.63 -39.48 1.37
C TYR A 340 15.93 -40.82 1.08
N ASN A 341 14.69 -40.77 0.57
CA ASN A 341 13.92 -41.99 0.24
C ASN A 341 14.59 -42.82 -0.86
N ALA A 342 15.13 -42.18 -1.91
CA ALA A 342 15.80 -42.84 -3.02
C ALA A 342 17.05 -43.64 -2.58
N ILE A 343 17.72 -43.20 -1.53
CA ILE A 343 18.90 -43.86 -0.97
C ILE A 343 18.48 -44.89 0.09
N SER A 344 17.60 -44.50 1.00
CA SER A 344 17.32 -45.27 2.22
C SER A 344 16.43 -46.50 1.93
N ILE A 345 15.46 -46.39 0.99
CA ILE A 345 14.58 -47.52 0.66
C ILE A 345 15.33 -48.70 0.04
N PRO A 346 16.20 -48.52 -0.98
CA PRO A 346 17.02 -49.62 -1.49
C PRO A 346 17.94 -50.25 -0.44
N LEU A 347 18.59 -49.43 0.39
CA LEU A 347 19.47 -49.93 1.48
C LEU A 347 18.72 -50.76 2.51
N ALA A 348 17.49 -50.33 2.86
CA ALA A 348 16.60 -51.14 3.74
C ALA A 348 16.15 -52.44 3.07
N ALA A 349 15.82 -52.38 1.77
CA ALA A 349 15.33 -53.57 1.01
C ALA A 349 16.39 -54.66 0.90
N ILE A 350 17.68 -54.30 0.81
CA ILE A 350 18.77 -55.30 0.80
C ILE A 350 19.23 -55.71 2.20
N GLY A 351 18.54 -55.22 3.27
CA GLY A 351 18.77 -55.63 4.66
C GLY A 351 19.94 -54.95 5.35
N LEU A 352 20.44 -53.83 4.79
CA LEU A 352 21.53 -53.04 5.40
C LEU A 352 21.03 -52.16 6.58
N PHE A 353 19.73 -51.86 6.61
CA PHE A 353 19.12 -51.13 7.71
C PHE A 353 18.40 -52.07 8.68
N ASN A 354 18.82 -52.06 9.91
CA ASN A 354 18.02 -52.54 11.01
C ASN A 354 17.01 -51.43 11.47
N PRO A 355 15.96 -51.79 12.23
CA PRO A 355 14.97 -50.79 12.64
C PRO A 355 15.52 -49.59 13.41
N LEU A 356 16.60 -49.76 14.19
CA LEU A 356 17.27 -48.65 14.92
C LEU A 356 17.96 -47.70 13.97
N LEU A 357 18.69 -48.20 12.98
CA LEU A 357 19.35 -47.38 11.96
C LEU A 357 18.31 -46.69 11.07
N ALA A 358 17.22 -47.35 10.74
CA ALA A 358 16.09 -46.76 9.99
C ALA A 358 15.50 -45.57 10.75
N MET A 359 15.25 -45.74 12.06
CA MET A 359 14.71 -44.68 12.90
C MET A 359 15.71 -43.51 13.06
N ALA A 360 17.00 -43.79 13.26
CA ALA A 360 18.03 -42.73 13.30
C ALA A 360 18.12 -41.95 11.98
N ALA A 361 18.02 -42.64 10.85
CA ALA A 361 18.01 -42.02 9.53
C ALA A 361 16.80 -41.09 9.31
N VAL A 362 15.58 -41.52 9.72
CA VAL A 362 14.35 -40.71 9.70
C VAL A 362 14.50 -39.47 10.55
N VAL A 363 14.97 -39.60 11.80
CA VAL A 363 15.17 -38.49 12.73
C VAL A 363 16.18 -37.49 12.16
N THR A 364 17.30 -37.97 11.61
CA THR A 364 18.32 -37.12 10.98
C THR A 364 17.75 -36.36 9.77
N SER A 365 17.03 -37.06 8.88
CA SER A 365 16.39 -36.43 7.71
C SER A 365 15.37 -35.37 8.13
N SER A 366 14.51 -35.67 9.09
CA SER A 366 13.52 -34.73 9.62
C SER A 366 14.21 -33.51 10.29
N GLY A 367 15.29 -33.76 11.03
CA GLY A 367 16.10 -32.67 11.62
C GLY A 367 16.74 -31.75 10.58
N LEU A 368 17.29 -32.31 9.50
CA LEU A 368 17.84 -31.51 8.39
C LEU A 368 16.79 -30.67 7.69
N LEU A 369 15.59 -31.21 7.47
CA LEU A 369 14.47 -30.48 6.89
C LEU A 369 14.00 -29.36 7.81
N ALA A 370 13.88 -29.63 9.11
CA ALA A 370 13.52 -28.62 10.10
C ALA A 370 14.58 -27.49 10.11
N MET A 371 15.86 -27.84 10.19
CA MET A 371 16.95 -26.85 10.14
C MET A 371 16.91 -26.01 8.87
N ASN A 372 16.65 -26.62 7.69
CA ASN A 372 16.53 -25.85 6.45
C ASN A 372 15.29 -24.95 6.46
N SER A 373 14.20 -25.36 7.08
CA SER A 373 12.97 -24.58 7.18
C SER A 373 13.11 -23.37 8.10
N PHE A 374 13.92 -23.45 9.15
CA PHE A 374 14.15 -22.35 10.10
C PHE A 374 15.27 -21.37 9.70
N ARG A 375 15.90 -21.55 8.55
CA ARG A 375 16.84 -20.53 8.04
C ARG A 375 16.05 -19.30 7.63
N GLU A 376 16.66 -18.12 7.76
CA GLU A 376 16.08 -16.87 7.25
C GLU A 376 15.78 -16.98 5.75
N LEU A 377 14.65 -16.41 5.33
CA LEU A 377 14.14 -16.50 3.95
C LEU A 377 14.73 -15.44 3.06
N LEU A 378 14.78 -14.21 3.56
CA LEU A 378 15.38 -13.07 2.90
C LEU A 378 16.59 -12.61 3.70
N ASP A 379 17.71 -12.40 3.02
CA ASP A 379 18.86 -11.70 3.61
C ASP A 379 18.44 -10.24 3.88
N LYS A 380 18.93 -9.70 5.01
CA LYS A 380 18.63 -8.31 5.41
C LYS A 380 19.23 -7.32 4.46
#